data_a11d2a403babbcab0d141dc437ff3751
#
_entry.id   a11d2a403babbcab0d141dc437ff3751
#
_cell.length_a   1.000
_cell.length_b   1.000
_cell.length_c   1.000
_cell.angle_alpha   90.00
_cell.angle_beta   90.00
_cell.angle_gamma   90.00
#
_symmetry.space_group_name_H-M   'P 1'
#
loop_
_entity.id
_entity.type
_entity.pdbx_description
1 polymer ?
#
loop_
_entity_poly.entity_id
_entity_poly.type
_entity_poly.pdbx_seq_one_letter_code
_entity_poly.pdbx_strand_id
1 'polypeptide(L)'
;MNTLPIPIGAALRVHDLPLYRDWLLADQRDLEIQDFYNSNLLDEDWRPMLQQAKAVLDGYAGRLGIHGPTDGLPLITLDKRVRRLVQERLEQGLDVCAELGATHMVLHSPFDCFGHPQMQHTWSHGLQEEIDSAHSILDEIVALAAQRNCAIMIEVCYDNAVAPLLALVRSFNSPFVQLSLDTGHALIMHQYGGPMPDQWVSEGGADLGHLHLQDVDGHLDRHWPPGMGNVNWQALFAALSKLDHLPRLVLELNEANKIPQAMNYLSGLGLAK
;
A
#
# COMPACT_ATOMS: atom_id res chain seq x y z
N MET A 1 -3.99 8.02 20.52
CA MET A 1 -4.08 6.54 20.70
C MET A 1 -5.37 6.03 20.09
N ASN A 2 -5.27 5.11 19.16
CA ASN A 2 -6.43 4.50 18.50
C ASN A 2 -7.08 3.47 19.42
N THR A 3 -8.42 3.51 19.55
CA THR A 3 -9.15 2.55 20.38
C THR A 3 -9.60 1.35 19.56
N LEU A 4 -9.37 0.14 20.08
CA LEU A 4 -9.92 -1.09 19.50
C LEU A 4 -11.40 -1.26 19.83
N PRO A 5 -12.22 -1.88 18.96
CA PRO A 5 -11.87 -2.37 17.63
C PRO A 5 -11.79 -1.25 16.57
N ILE A 6 -10.89 -1.43 15.60
CA ILE A 6 -10.62 -0.48 14.51
C ILE A 6 -11.46 -0.87 13.26
N PRO A 7 -12.07 0.09 12.54
CA PRO A 7 -12.69 -0.21 11.25
C PRO A 7 -11.61 -0.58 10.23
N ILE A 8 -11.82 -1.67 9.50
CA ILE A 8 -10.96 -2.14 8.42
C ILE A 8 -11.75 -2.12 7.12
N GLY A 9 -11.10 -1.70 6.05
CA GLY A 9 -11.63 -1.74 4.70
C GLY A 9 -11.07 -2.90 3.88
N ALA A 10 -11.11 -2.78 2.57
CA ALA A 10 -10.62 -3.79 1.66
C ALA A 10 -10.03 -3.21 0.38
N ALA A 11 -9.07 -3.91 -0.18
CA ALA A 11 -8.60 -3.78 -1.53
C ALA A 11 -9.50 -4.67 -2.43
N LEU A 12 -10.19 -4.05 -3.38
CA LEU A 12 -11.20 -4.69 -4.20
C LEU A 12 -11.04 -4.31 -5.67
N ARG A 13 -11.43 -5.22 -6.55
CA ARG A 13 -11.64 -4.88 -7.95
C ARG A 13 -13.03 -4.26 -8.15
N VAL A 14 -13.16 -3.43 -9.17
CA VAL A 14 -14.43 -2.73 -9.44
C VAL A 14 -15.60 -3.70 -9.59
N HIS A 15 -15.38 -4.89 -10.15
CA HIS A 15 -16.44 -5.89 -10.31
C HIS A 15 -16.92 -6.51 -8.98
N ASP A 16 -16.12 -6.44 -7.91
CA ASP A 16 -16.48 -6.94 -6.58
C ASP A 16 -17.23 -5.90 -5.74
N LEU A 17 -17.14 -4.61 -6.08
CA LEU A 17 -17.75 -3.53 -5.29
C LEU A 17 -19.23 -3.74 -4.98
N PRO A 18 -20.09 -4.21 -5.92
CA PRO A 18 -21.50 -4.42 -5.61
C PRO A 18 -21.75 -5.38 -4.46
N LEU A 19 -20.87 -6.38 -4.27
CA LEU A 19 -21.01 -7.38 -3.20
C LEU A 19 -20.68 -6.81 -1.82
N TYR A 20 -19.84 -5.77 -1.76
CA TYR A 20 -19.34 -5.19 -0.51
C TYR A 20 -19.83 -3.77 -0.25
N ARG A 21 -20.69 -3.23 -1.13
CA ARG A 21 -21.19 -1.87 -1.04
C ARG A 21 -21.74 -1.52 0.35
N ASP A 22 -22.68 -2.29 0.83
CA ASP A 22 -23.36 -2.00 2.10
C ASP A 22 -22.39 -2.10 3.29
N TRP A 23 -21.48 -3.04 3.26
CA TRP A 23 -20.42 -3.18 4.28
C TRP A 23 -19.43 -2.02 4.26
N LEU A 24 -19.05 -1.51 3.08
CA LEU A 24 -18.18 -0.36 2.93
C LEU A 24 -18.86 0.92 3.45
N LEU A 25 -20.13 1.12 3.09
CA LEU A 25 -20.88 2.32 3.45
C LEU A 25 -21.25 2.36 4.94
N ALA A 26 -21.52 1.22 5.57
CA ALA A 26 -21.99 1.14 6.95
C ALA A 26 -21.05 1.84 7.95
N ASP A 27 -19.73 1.69 7.76
CA ASP A 27 -18.69 2.30 8.60
C ASP A 27 -17.78 3.27 7.82
N GLN A 28 -18.12 3.60 6.57
CA GLN A 28 -17.28 4.41 5.68
C GLN A 28 -15.83 3.90 5.65
N ARG A 29 -15.70 2.58 5.41
CA ARG A 29 -14.43 1.86 5.52
C ARG A 29 -13.43 2.31 4.47
N ASP A 30 -12.15 2.12 4.73
CA ASP A 30 -11.12 2.35 3.72
C ASP A 30 -11.35 1.45 2.50
N LEU A 31 -11.11 1.98 1.31
CA LEU A 31 -11.24 1.23 0.06
C LEU A 31 -10.06 1.52 -0.84
N GLU A 32 -9.51 0.47 -1.42
CA GLU A 32 -8.52 0.56 -2.47
C GLU A 32 -8.99 -0.21 -3.71
N ILE A 33 -8.93 0.42 -4.88
CA ILE A 33 -9.24 -0.21 -6.15
C ILE A 33 -7.99 -0.87 -6.72
N GLN A 34 -8.06 -2.18 -6.95
CA GLN A 34 -6.92 -3.01 -7.35
C GLN A 34 -6.71 -3.12 -8.88
N ASP A 35 -7.65 -2.66 -9.69
CA ASP A 35 -7.61 -2.90 -11.13
C ASP A 35 -6.39 -2.28 -11.82
N PHE A 36 -5.83 -1.20 -11.25
CA PHE A 36 -4.79 -0.38 -11.89
C PHE A 36 -3.35 -0.77 -11.57
N TYR A 37 -3.11 -1.83 -10.76
CA TYR A 37 -1.76 -2.33 -10.53
C TYR A 37 -1.08 -2.78 -11.84
N ASN A 38 -1.87 -3.30 -12.78
CA ASN A 38 -1.44 -3.65 -14.12
C ASN A 38 -1.60 -2.45 -15.07
N SER A 39 -0.48 -1.91 -15.52
CA SER A 39 -0.44 -0.72 -16.37
C SER A 39 -1.11 -0.89 -17.74
N ASN A 40 -1.34 -2.11 -18.23
CA ASN A 40 -2.01 -2.32 -19.53
C ASN A 40 -3.42 -1.75 -19.55
N LEU A 41 -4.12 -1.75 -18.42
CA LEU A 41 -5.45 -1.17 -18.32
C LEU A 41 -5.45 0.35 -18.60
N LEU A 42 -4.33 1.03 -18.33
CA LEU A 42 -4.18 2.46 -18.56
C LEU A 42 -4.11 2.84 -20.06
N ASP A 43 -3.85 1.86 -20.94
CA ASP A 43 -3.91 2.04 -22.41
C ASP A 43 -5.33 1.89 -22.96
N GLU A 44 -6.26 1.42 -22.14
CA GLU A 44 -7.66 1.22 -22.53
C GLU A 44 -8.53 2.41 -22.09
N ASP A 45 -9.77 2.44 -22.54
CA ASP A 45 -10.76 3.39 -22.01
C ASP A 45 -11.32 2.89 -20.69
N TRP A 46 -10.66 3.22 -19.60
CA TRP A 46 -11.04 2.85 -18.22
C TRP A 46 -12.18 3.69 -17.61
N ARG A 47 -12.58 4.80 -18.27
CA ARG A 47 -13.62 5.71 -17.76
C ARG A 47 -14.99 5.05 -17.52
N PRO A 48 -15.49 4.17 -18.39
CA PRO A 48 -16.75 3.46 -18.12
C PRO A 48 -16.70 2.61 -16.84
N MET A 49 -15.55 1.98 -16.55
CA MET A 49 -15.34 1.22 -15.33
C MET A 49 -15.38 2.12 -14.09
N LEU A 50 -14.75 3.31 -14.13
CA LEU A 50 -14.83 4.26 -13.04
C LEU A 50 -16.23 4.83 -12.84
N GLN A 51 -16.99 5.04 -13.90
CA GLN A 51 -18.41 5.45 -13.80
C GLN A 51 -19.24 4.38 -13.09
N GLN A 52 -19.00 3.11 -13.38
CA GLN A 52 -19.62 2.00 -12.66
C GLN A 52 -19.21 2.00 -11.19
N ALA A 53 -17.92 2.16 -10.88
CA ALA A 53 -17.43 2.24 -9.50
C ALA A 53 -18.11 3.40 -8.74
N LYS A 54 -18.15 4.60 -9.31
CA LYS A 54 -18.81 5.77 -8.71
C LYS A 54 -20.30 5.53 -8.46
N ALA A 55 -21.00 4.89 -9.40
CA ALA A 55 -22.42 4.58 -9.24
C ALA A 55 -22.68 3.59 -8.10
N VAL A 56 -21.82 2.58 -7.94
CA VAL A 56 -21.89 1.63 -6.82
C VAL A 56 -21.57 2.32 -5.50
N LEU A 57 -20.60 3.23 -5.50
CA LEU A 57 -20.11 3.94 -4.32
C LEU A 57 -20.92 5.21 -4.00
N ASP A 58 -22.11 5.39 -4.58
CA ASP A 58 -22.97 6.53 -4.23
C ASP A 58 -23.28 6.55 -2.72
N GLY A 59 -22.98 7.68 -2.07
CA GLY A 59 -23.06 7.85 -0.61
C GLY A 59 -21.81 7.39 0.17
N TYR A 60 -20.77 6.87 -0.50
CA TYR A 60 -19.50 6.56 0.14
C TYR A 60 -18.68 7.85 0.36
N ALA A 61 -18.17 8.01 1.58
CA ALA A 61 -17.33 9.14 2.02
C ALA A 61 -16.09 8.66 2.77
N GLY A 62 -15.75 7.37 2.71
CA GLY A 62 -14.54 6.79 3.27
C GLY A 62 -13.28 7.20 2.51
N ARG A 63 -12.12 6.77 3.00
CA ARG A 63 -10.84 7.07 2.35
C ARG A 63 -10.64 6.11 1.17
N LEU A 64 -10.76 6.64 -0.05
CA LEU A 64 -10.62 5.90 -1.30
C LEU A 64 -9.22 6.06 -1.87
N GLY A 65 -8.65 4.98 -2.36
CA GLY A 65 -7.40 4.96 -3.09
C GLY A 65 -7.40 3.95 -4.23
N ILE A 66 -6.25 3.84 -4.87
CA ILE A 66 -5.98 2.80 -5.85
C ILE A 66 -4.63 2.13 -5.56
N HIS A 67 -4.51 0.86 -5.88
CA HIS A 67 -3.20 0.29 -6.16
C HIS A 67 -2.72 0.88 -7.49
N GLY A 68 -1.62 1.62 -7.45
CA GLY A 68 -1.08 2.25 -8.64
C GLY A 68 -0.38 1.25 -9.57
N PRO A 69 0.01 1.67 -10.77
CA PRO A 69 0.72 0.82 -11.71
C PRO A 69 2.13 0.53 -11.19
N THR A 70 2.38 -0.71 -10.83
CA THR A 70 3.65 -1.15 -10.25
C THR A 70 4.26 -2.34 -10.99
N ASP A 71 3.42 -3.15 -11.63
CA ASP A 71 3.88 -4.38 -12.28
C ASP A 71 4.85 -4.07 -13.43
N GLY A 72 6.12 -4.48 -13.25
CA GLY A 72 7.20 -4.24 -14.20
C GLY A 72 7.67 -2.79 -14.33
N LEU A 73 7.28 -1.89 -13.43
CA LEU A 73 7.63 -0.47 -13.45
C LEU A 73 8.62 -0.12 -12.31
N PRO A 74 9.93 -0.10 -12.56
CA PRO A 74 10.92 0.19 -11.52
C PRO A 74 10.92 1.68 -11.16
N LEU A 75 10.85 2.00 -9.87
CA LEU A 75 11.00 3.38 -9.38
C LEU A 75 12.47 3.83 -9.29
N ILE A 76 13.41 2.96 -9.62
CA ILE A 76 14.85 3.23 -9.76
C ILE A 76 15.31 2.72 -11.12
N THR A 77 15.92 3.58 -11.93
CA THR A 77 16.49 3.17 -13.21
C THR A 77 17.52 4.18 -13.74
N LEU A 78 18.57 3.67 -14.36
CA LEU A 78 19.57 4.50 -15.06
C LEU A 78 19.11 4.85 -16.50
N ASP A 79 18.16 4.09 -17.07
CA ASP A 79 17.68 4.31 -18.43
C ASP A 79 16.64 5.44 -18.50
N LYS A 80 17.00 6.51 -19.23
CA LYS A 80 16.12 7.68 -19.37
C LYS A 80 14.79 7.37 -20.10
N ARG A 81 14.75 6.32 -20.94
CA ARG A 81 13.53 5.95 -21.65
C ARG A 81 12.59 5.18 -20.74
N VAL A 82 13.14 4.25 -19.92
CA VAL A 82 12.37 3.57 -18.88
C VAL A 82 11.83 4.58 -17.89
N ARG A 83 12.64 5.54 -17.43
CA ARG A 83 12.20 6.63 -16.53
C ARG A 83 10.96 7.35 -17.06
N ARG A 84 10.99 7.79 -18.33
CA ARG A 84 9.84 8.49 -18.96
C ARG A 84 8.61 7.61 -18.99
N LEU A 85 8.77 6.34 -19.38
CA LEU A 85 7.66 5.40 -19.38
C LEU A 85 7.03 5.25 -18.00
N VAL A 86 7.86 5.11 -16.95
CA VAL A 86 7.38 5.00 -15.57
C VAL A 86 6.64 6.28 -15.17
N GLN A 87 7.21 7.46 -15.44
CA GLN A 87 6.55 8.73 -15.17
C GLN A 87 5.18 8.83 -15.86
N GLU A 88 5.10 8.52 -17.16
CA GLU A 88 3.83 8.52 -17.92
C GLU A 88 2.79 7.59 -17.29
N ARG A 89 3.19 6.39 -16.84
CA ARG A 89 2.28 5.45 -16.16
C ARG A 89 1.80 5.95 -14.80
N LEU A 90 2.69 6.55 -14.01
CA LEU A 90 2.33 7.14 -12.72
C LEU A 90 1.41 8.36 -12.87
N GLU A 91 1.63 9.19 -13.88
CA GLU A 91 0.73 10.30 -14.24
C GLU A 91 -0.66 9.78 -14.59
N GLN A 92 -0.75 8.74 -15.43
CA GLN A 92 -2.02 8.08 -15.76
C GLN A 92 -2.72 7.51 -14.51
N GLY A 93 -1.98 6.87 -13.59
CA GLY A 93 -2.52 6.43 -12.30
C GLY A 93 -3.09 7.58 -11.46
N LEU A 94 -2.39 8.72 -11.43
CA LEU A 94 -2.91 9.91 -10.76
C LEU A 94 -4.10 10.54 -11.50
N ASP A 95 -4.24 10.39 -12.83
CA ASP A 95 -5.45 10.77 -13.57
C ASP A 95 -6.64 9.92 -13.15
N VAL A 96 -6.44 8.62 -12.97
CA VAL A 96 -7.46 7.72 -12.41
C VAL A 96 -7.87 8.17 -11.01
N CYS A 97 -6.89 8.47 -10.13
CA CYS A 97 -7.17 8.98 -8.79
C CYS A 97 -8.02 10.25 -8.82
N ALA A 98 -7.66 11.21 -9.67
CA ALA A 98 -8.39 12.47 -9.81
C ALA A 98 -9.82 12.24 -10.30
N GLU A 99 -10.00 11.39 -11.32
CA GLU A 99 -11.33 11.06 -11.84
C GLU A 99 -12.18 10.31 -10.80
N LEU A 100 -11.58 9.39 -10.03
CA LEU A 100 -12.28 8.60 -9.02
C LEU A 100 -12.55 9.39 -7.72
N GLY A 101 -11.82 10.48 -7.48
CA GLY A 101 -11.80 11.18 -6.19
C GLY A 101 -10.98 10.45 -5.13
N ALA A 102 -10.02 9.63 -5.56
CA ALA A 102 -9.11 8.91 -4.68
C ALA A 102 -8.08 9.85 -4.03
N THR A 103 -7.75 9.58 -2.78
CA THR A 103 -6.85 10.40 -1.95
C THR A 103 -5.49 9.74 -1.71
N HIS A 104 -5.29 8.52 -2.21
CA HIS A 104 -3.99 7.84 -2.16
C HIS A 104 -3.80 6.90 -3.35
N MET A 105 -2.54 6.65 -3.68
CA MET A 105 -2.07 5.69 -4.68
C MET A 105 -0.91 4.90 -4.08
N VAL A 106 -1.04 3.58 -4.01
CA VAL A 106 0.02 2.69 -3.51
C VAL A 106 0.98 2.37 -4.64
N LEU A 107 2.28 2.41 -4.34
CA LEU A 107 3.37 2.04 -5.24
C LEU A 107 4.36 1.17 -4.48
N HIS A 108 4.91 0.15 -5.11
CA HIS A 108 5.90 -0.71 -4.49
C HIS A 108 7.22 0.02 -4.21
N SER A 109 7.87 -0.35 -3.10
CA SER A 109 9.23 0.10 -2.79
C SER A 109 10.19 -0.20 -3.94
N PRO A 110 11.11 0.73 -4.25
CA PRO A 110 12.16 0.47 -5.24
C PRO A 110 13.28 -0.44 -4.74
N PHE A 111 13.30 -0.77 -3.45
CA PHE A 111 14.44 -1.45 -2.82
C PHE A 111 14.27 -2.97 -2.83
N ASP A 112 15.16 -3.65 -3.52
CA ASP A 112 15.17 -5.11 -3.57
C ASP A 112 16.14 -5.66 -2.52
N CYS A 113 15.62 -6.31 -1.47
CA CYS A 113 16.41 -7.00 -0.45
C CYS A 113 17.55 -6.15 0.15
N PHE A 114 17.29 -4.89 0.41
CA PHE A 114 18.28 -3.98 1.00
C PHE A 114 18.76 -4.53 2.35
N GLY A 115 20.07 -4.58 2.56
CA GLY A 115 20.68 -5.16 3.75
C GLY A 115 20.83 -6.69 3.73
N HIS A 116 20.38 -7.40 2.67
CA HIS A 116 20.70 -8.81 2.51
C HIS A 116 22.22 -9.01 2.48
N PRO A 117 22.78 -10.08 3.11
CA PRO A 117 24.23 -10.27 3.18
C PRO A 117 24.96 -10.25 1.83
N GLN A 118 24.32 -10.71 0.76
CA GLN A 118 24.86 -10.66 -0.59
C GLN A 118 24.75 -9.28 -1.26
N MET A 119 23.92 -8.38 -0.71
CA MET A 119 23.70 -7.01 -1.18
C MET A 119 24.31 -5.96 -0.25
N GLN A 120 25.07 -6.38 0.75
CA GLN A 120 25.63 -5.49 1.77
C GLN A 120 26.46 -4.33 1.19
N HIS A 121 27.14 -4.54 0.09
CA HIS A 121 27.90 -3.50 -0.60
C HIS A 121 26.99 -2.43 -1.21
N THR A 122 25.84 -2.81 -1.75
CA THR A 122 24.84 -1.86 -2.29
C THR A 122 24.28 -1.01 -1.16
N TRP A 123 23.89 -1.65 -0.07
CA TRP A 123 23.42 -0.96 1.13
C TRP A 123 24.41 0.09 1.67
N SER A 124 25.68 -0.28 1.78
CA SER A 124 26.69 0.58 2.39
C SER A 124 27.17 1.73 1.49
N HIS A 125 27.01 1.61 0.18
CA HIS A 125 27.59 2.55 -0.79
C HIS A 125 26.60 3.17 -1.76
N GLY A 126 25.38 2.65 -1.87
CA GLY A 126 24.46 3.00 -2.92
C GLY A 126 23.12 3.62 -2.49
N LEU A 127 22.81 3.68 -1.18
CA LEU A 127 21.49 4.17 -0.74
C LEU A 127 21.20 5.58 -1.26
N GLN A 128 22.15 6.52 -1.17
CA GLN A 128 21.93 7.88 -1.65
C GLN A 128 21.76 7.92 -3.17
N GLU A 129 22.53 7.16 -3.91
CA GLU A 129 22.41 7.07 -5.36
C GLU A 129 21.06 6.48 -5.78
N GLU A 130 20.54 5.52 -5.04
CA GLU A 130 19.22 4.96 -5.28
C GLU A 130 18.09 5.92 -4.92
N ILE A 131 18.22 6.65 -3.81
CA ILE A 131 17.30 7.74 -3.46
C ILE A 131 17.31 8.82 -4.55
N ASP A 132 18.49 9.24 -5.02
CA ASP A 132 18.61 10.24 -6.09
C ASP A 132 17.99 9.72 -7.40
N SER A 133 18.14 8.44 -7.69
CA SER A 133 17.48 7.80 -8.84
C SER A 133 15.96 7.79 -8.70
N ALA A 134 15.43 7.45 -7.54
CA ALA A 134 14.00 7.51 -7.26
C ALA A 134 13.46 8.95 -7.37
N HIS A 135 14.16 9.94 -6.84
CA HIS A 135 13.83 11.36 -7.02
C HIS A 135 13.75 11.76 -8.49
N SER A 136 14.67 11.24 -9.32
CA SER A 136 14.64 11.52 -10.76
C SER A 136 13.38 11.05 -11.48
N ILE A 137 12.62 10.13 -10.89
CA ILE A 137 11.32 9.65 -11.37
C ILE A 137 10.19 10.38 -10.64
N LEU A 138 10.28 10.44 -9.31
CA LEU A 138 9.13 10.74 -8.46
C LEU A 138 8.95 12.23 -8.13
N ASP A 139 9.94 13.12 -8.30
CA ASP A 139 9.79 14.54 -7.93
C ASP A 139 8.61 15.20 -8.65
N GLU A 140 8.51 15.02 -9.96
CA GLU A 140 7.39 15.56 -10.76
C GLU A 140 6.07 14.89 -10.40
N ILE A 141 6.11 13.59 -10.11
CA ILE A 141 4.93 12.80 -9.72
C ILE A 141 4.42 13.22 -8.34
N VAL A 142 5.30 13.45 -7.38
CA VAL A 142 4.95 13.96 -6.04
C VAL A 142 4.35 15.35 -6.13
N ALA A 143 4.91 16.23 -6.97
CA ALA A 143 4.36 17.55 -7.21
C ALA A 143 2.95 17.49 -7.81
N LEU A 144 2.72 16.57 -8.76
CA LEU A 144 1.40 16.33 -9.36
C LEU A 144 0.42 15.70 -8.35
N ALA A 145 0.88 14.75 -7.54
CA ALA A 145 0.11 14.14 -6.47
C ALA A 145 -0.39 15.20 -5.46
N ALA A 146 0.48 16.11 -5.08
CA ALA A 146 0.11 17.24 -4.22
C ALA A 146 -0.97 18.15 -4.85
N GLN A 147 -0.84 18.47 -6.15
CA GLN A 147 -1.86 19.25 -6.87
C GLN A 147 -3.22 18.55 -6.93
N ARG A 148 -3.24 17.22 -6.97
CA ARG A 148 -4.44 16.39 -7.02
C ARG A 148 -4.95 15.96 -5.64
N ASN A 149 -4.30 16.40 -4.57
CA ASN A 149 -4.60 15.98 -3.19
C ASN A 149 -4.63 14.45 -3.02
N CYS A 150 -3.69 13.76 -3.66
CA CYS A 150 -3.55 12.31 -3.66
C CYS A 150 -2.16 11.93 -3.13
N ALA A 151 -2.08 11.26 -1.98
CA ALA A 151 -0.80 10.87 -1.40
C ALA A 151 -0.28 9.57 -2.04
N ILE A 152 1.03 9.51 -2.27
CA ILE A 152 1.74 8.31 -2.71
C ILE A 152 2.12 7.51 -1.47
N MET A 153 1.73 6.23 -1.44
CA MET A 153 2.05 5.28 -0.39
C MET A 153 3.12 4.33 -0.91
N ILE A 154 4.37 4.44 -0.41
CA ILE A 154 5.46 3.55 -0.82
C ILE A 154 5.40 2.30 0.03
N GLU A 155 5.09 1.19 -0.61
CA GLU A 155 4.80 -0.08 0.03
C GLU A 155 6.04 -0.95 0.23
N VAL A 156 6.18 -1.49 1.43
CA VAL A 156 7.15 -2.53 1.78
C VAL A 156 6.93 -3.79 0.93
N CYS A 157 7.92 -4.16 0.12
CA CYS A 157 7.88 -5.38 -0.69
C CYS A 157 9.06 -6.32 -0.36
N TYR A 158 10.24 -5.97 -0.82
CA TYR A 158 11.46 -6.76 -0.59
C TYR A 158 12.37 -6.10 0.46
N ASP A 159 11.85 -5.14 1.20
CA ASP A 159 12.59 -4.39 2.21
C ASP A 159 12.81 -5.23 3.46
N ASN A 160 14.06 -5.43 3.84
CA ASN A 160 14.41 -6.11 5.09
C ASN A 160 14.98 -5.17 6.15
N ALA A 161 14.80 -3.86 5.98
CA ALA A 161 15.17 -2.84 6.96
C ALA A 161 14.25 -1.61 6.80
N VAL A 162 13.84 -1.02 7.92
CA VAL A 162 12.94 0.16 7.92
C VAL A 162 13.68 1.44 7.49
N ALA A 163 14.91 1.61 7.95
CA ALA A 163 15.64 2.85 7.80
C ALA A 163 15.83 3.34 6.35
N PRO A 164 16.12 2.50 5.34
CA PRO A 164 16.25 2.94 3.96
C PRO A 164 14.95 3.48 3.40
N LEU A 165 13.85 2.75 3.62
CA LEU A 165 12.55 3.16 3.07
C LEU A 165 12.06 4.43 3.75
N LEU A 166 12.27 4.59 5.06
CA LEU A 166 12.00 5.84 5.75
C LEU A 166 12.90 6.99 5.25
N ALA A 167 14.17 6.71 4.93
CA ALA A 167 15.06 7.72 4.35
C ALA A 167 14.52 8.21 2.99
N LEU A 168 14.05 7.29 2.14
CA LEU A 168 13.41 7.64 0.87
C LEU A 168 12.13 8.46 1.08
N VAL A 169 11.19 7.99 1.91
CA VAL A 169 9.92 8.69 2.16
C VAL A 169 10.18 10.10 2.68
N ARG A 170 11.07 10.25 3.67
CA ARG A 170 11.39 11.53 4.30
C ARG A 170 12.18 12.48 3.39
N SER A 171 12.94 11.96 2.43
CA SER A 171 13.74 12.78 1.50
C SER A 171 12.88 13.70 0.62
N PHE A 172 11.64 13.32 0.33
CA PHE A 172 10.69 14.16 -0.40
C PHE A 172 10.20 15.38 0.40
N ASN A 173 10.33 15.37 1.73
CA ASN A 173 9.85 16.43 2.61
C ASN A 173 8.41 16.89 2.25
N SER A 174 7.54 15.94 2.00
CA SER A 174 6.17 16.16 1.50
C SER A 174 5.17 15.30 2.28
N PRO A 175 4.02 15.84 2.71
CA PRO A 175 2.96 15.04 3.33
C PRO A 175 2.25 14.14 2.31
N PHE A 176 2.55 14.28 1.02
CA PHE A 176 2.01 13.47 -0.07
C PHE A 176 2.88 12.25 -0.40
N VAL A 177 3.90 11.95 0.40
CA VAL A 177 4.65 10.69 0.34
C VAL A 177 4.66 10.08 1.73
N GLN A 178 4.15 8.87 1.85
CA GLN A 178 4.06 8.16 3.11
C GLN A 178 4.46 6.68 2.93
N LEU A 179 4.76 6.02 4.04
CA LEU A 179 5.05 4.60 4.09
C LEU A 179 3.73 3.80 4.00
N SER A 180 3.74 2.73 3.22
CA SER A 180 2.76 1.65 3.28
C SER A 180 3.43 0.37 3.76
N LEU A 181 2.75 -0.39 4.58
CA LEU A 181 3.20 -1.70 5.07
C LEU A 181 2.30 -2.79 4.52
N ASP A 182 2.86 -3.77 3.82
CA ASP A 182 2.19 -5.06 3.64
C ASP A 182 2.65 -6.05 4.72
N THR A 183 1.69 -6.63 5.43
CA THR A 183 1.97 -7.52 6.57
C THR A 183 2.55 -8.86 6.16
N GLY A 184 2.18 -9.36 4.98
CA GLY A 184 2.71 -10.59 4.41
C GLY A 184 4.12 -10.40 3.89
N HIS A 185 4.37 -9.34 3.13
CA HIS A 185 5.70 -8.99 2.62
C HIS A 185 6.70 -8.83 3.77
N ALA A 186 6.35 -8.06 4.81
CA ALA A 186 7.20 -7.89 5.98
C ALA A 186 7.50 -9.23 6.69
N LEU A 187 6.51 -10.12 6.82
CA LEU A 187 6.73 -11.42 7.45
C LEU A 187 7.61 -12.34 6.57
N ILE A 188 7.47 -12.29 5.25
CA ILE A 188 8.37 -13.01 4.33
C ILE A 188 9.80 -12.49 4.47
N MET A 189 9.97 -11.17 4.46
CA MET A 189 11.29 -10.53 4.56
C MET A 189 11.93 -10.69 5.94
N HIS A 190 11.15 -11.04 6.97
CA HIS A 190 11.70 -11.38 8.27
C HIS A 190 12.69 -12.58 8.21
N GLN A 191 12.50 -13.52 7.29
CA GLN A 191 13.46 -14.61 7.05
C GLN A 191 14.84 -14.13 6.55
N TYR A 192 14.87 -12.94 5.96
CA TYR A 192 16.08 -12.28 5.48
C TYR A 192 16.59 -11.22 6.45
N GLY A 193 16.21 -11.32 7.73
CA GLY A 193 16.67 -10.43 8.80
C GLY A 193 15.87 -9.14 8.94
N GLY A 194 14.76 -9.01 8.23
CA GLY A 194 13.84 -7.87 8.35
C GLY A 194 13.06 -7.86 9.67
N PRO A 195 12.50 -6.71 10.05
CA PRO A 195 11.65 -6.60 11.24
C PRO A 195 10.29 -7.30 11.03
N MET A 196 9.67 -7.68 12.14
CA MET A 196 8.29 -8.18 12.13
C MET A 196 7.30 -7.05 11.80
N PRO A 197 6.07 -7.37 11.31
CA PRO A 197 5.09 -6.35 10.93
C PRO A 197 4.77 -5.32 12.03
N ASP A 198 4.69 -5.71 13.28
CA ASP A 198 4.46 -4.81 14.42
C ASP A 198 5.65 -3.87 14.70
N GLN A 199 6.86 -4.30 14.40
CA GLN A 199 8.06 -3.45 14.44
C GLN A 199 8.04 -2.41 13.32
N TRP A 200 7.66 -2.81 12.09
CA TRP A 200 7.43 -1.87 11.00
C TRP A 200 6.43 -0.77 11.36
N VAL A 201 5.31 -1.12 11.99
CA VAL A 201 4.32 -0.15 12.48
C VAL A 201 4.96 0.81 13.50
N SER A 202 5.71 0.26 14.46
CA SER A 202 6.31 1.05 15.53
C SER A 202 7.38 2.01 15.04
N GLU A 203 8.24 1.56 14.10
CA GLU A 203 9.32 2.35 13.55
C GLU A 203 8.84 3.32 12.45
N GLY A 204 7.84 2.93 11.65
CA GLY A 204 7.18 3.79 10.66
C GLY A 204 6.50 4.99 11.31
N GLY A 205 5.88 4.78 12.48
CA GLY A 205 5.36 5.87 13.30
C GLY A 205 4.48 6.84 12.52
N ALA A 206 4.85 8.12 12.54
CA ALA A 206 4.10 9.20 11.88
C ALA A 206 4.14 9.15 10.34
N ASP A 207 5.12 8.46 9.75
CA ASP A 207 5.26 8.32 8.31
C ASP A 207 4.37 7.20 7.74
N LEU A 208 3.82 6.32 8.58
CA LEU A 208 2.98 5.19 8.16
C LEU A 208 1.55 5.66 7.84
N GLY A 209 1.20 5.70 6.56
CA GLY A 209 -0.10 6.17 6.08
C GLY A 209 -1.08 5.09 5.66
N HIS A 210 -0.58 3.87 5.42
CA HIS A 210 -1.36 2.80 4.81
C HIS A 210 -0.86 1.42 5.22
N LEU A 211 -1.76 0.41 5.28
CA LEU A 211 -1.42 -1.00 5.43
C LEU A 211 -2.27 -1.88 4.53
N HIS A 212 -1.62 -2.81 3.87
CA HIS A 212 -2.23 -4.04 3.37
C HIS A 212 -2.21 -5.11 4.46
N LEU A 213 -3.38 -5.66 4.74
CA LEU A 213 -3.57 -6.70 5.74
C LEU A 213 -3.82 -8.03 5.03
N GLN A 214 -2.81 -8.85 4.97
CA GLN A 214 -2.86 -10.21 4.46
C GLN A 214 -2.09 -11.16 5.38
N ASP A 215 -2.39 -12.44 5.31
CA ASP A 215 -1.65 -13.47 6.05
C ASP A 215 -0.85 -14.38 5.13
N VAL A 216 0.26 -14.86 5.60
CA VAL A 216 1.17 -15.73 4.86
C VAL A 216 1.80 -16.78 5.77
N ASP A 217 2.35 -17.83 5.16
CA ASP A 217 3.17 -18.83 5.86
C ASP A 217 4.61 -18.34 6.17
N GLY A 218 4.96 -17.12 5.70
CA GLY A 218 6.30 -16.55 5.78
C GLY A 218 7.23 -16.97 4.63
N HIS A 219 6.77 -17.78 3.67
CA HIS A 219 7.59 -18.28 2.57
C HIS A 219 7.20 -17.71 1.21
N LEU A 220 5.91 -17.57 0.95
CA LEU A 220 5.39 -17.08 -0.32
C LEU A 220 4.33 -16.00 -0.04
N ASP A 221 4.19 -15.09 -0.97
CA ASP A 221 3.16 -14.08 -0.98
C ASP A 221 1.79 -14.72 -1.27
N ARG A 222 1.06 -15.01 -0.18
CA ARG A 222 -0.14 -15.85 -0.21
C ARG A 222 -1.43 -15.07 -0.32
N HIS A 223 -1.47 -13.83 0.13
CA HIS A 223 -2.68 -13.05 0.28
C HIS A 223 -3.83 -13.82 0.95
N TRP A 224 -3.50 -14.61 1.98
CA TRP A 224 -4.49 -15.36 2.78
C TRP A 224 -5.24 -14.42 3.73
N PRO A 225 -6.49 -14.76 4.07
CA PRO A 225 -7.19 -14.04 5.11
C PRO A 225 -6.48 -14.16 6.47
N PRO A 226 -6.50 -13.08 7.28
CA PRO A 226 -6.04 -13.11 8.67
C PRO A 226 -6.48 -14.34 9.43
N GLY A 227 -5.53 -14.98 10.12
CA GLY A 227 -5.71 -16.21 10.89
C GLY A 227 -5.43 -17.50 10.13
N MET A 228 -5.06 -17.42 8.86
CA MET A 228 -4.66 -18.59 8.08
C MET A 228 -3.13 -18.78 7.98
N GLY A 229 -2.36 -17.81 8.36
CA GLY A 229 -0.91 -17.82 8.32
C GLY A 229 -0.27 -17.58 9.68
N ASN A 230 0.85 -16.87 9.67
CA ASN A 230 1.74 -16.71 10.82
C ASN A 230 1.89 -15.25 11.30
N VAL A 231 1.13 -14.30 10.75
CA VAL A 231 1.16 -12.90 11.21
C VAL A 231 0.64 -12.80 12.64
N ASN A 232 1.37 -12.13 13.51
CA ASN A 232 0.93 -11.87 14.88
C ASN A 232 -0.01 -10.66 14.92
N TRP A 233 -1.29 -10.90 14.67
CA TRP A 233 -2.33 -9.86 14.60
C TRP A 233 -2.48 -9.08 15.91
N GLN A 234 -2.35 -9.72 17.05
CA GLN A 234 -2.44 -9.05 18.35
C GLN A 234 -1.28 -8.06 18.55
N ALA A 235 -0.05 -8.44 18.19
CA ALA A 235 1.10 -7.54 18.25
C ALA A 235 0.96 -6.37 17.27
N LEU A 236 0.53 -6.65 16.03
CA LEU A 236 0.29 -5.63 15.00
C LEU A 236 -0.72 -4.58 15.48
N PHE A 237 -1.90 -5.01 15.94
CA PHE A 237 -2.94 -4.10 16.41
C PHE A 237 -2.58 -3.38 17.72
N ALA A 238 -1.80 -4.02 18.57
CA ALA A 238 -1.24 -3.35 19.76
C ALA A 238 -0.24 -2.24 19.37
N ALA A 239 0.54 -2.42 18.30
CA ALA A 239 1.38 -1.36 17.75
C ALA A 239 0.55 -0.24 17.12
N LEU A 240 -0.43 -0.56 16.27
CA LEU A 240 -1.35 0.40 15.65
C LEU A 240 -2.10 1.25 16.68
N SER A 241 -2.50 0.66 17.80
CA SER A 241 -3.21 1.39 18.88
C SER A 241 -2.37 2.49 19.54
N LYS A 242 -1.05 2.43 19.44
CA LYS A 242 -0.11 3.41 20.00
C LYS A 242 0.18 4.58 19.09
N LEU A 243 -0.19 4.49 17.82
CA LEU A 243 -0.01 5.60 16.87
C LEU A 243 -0.96 6.75 17.21
N ASP A 244 -0.51 7.98 16.99
CA ASP A 244 -1.32 9.19 17.19
C ASP A 244 -2.34 9.42 16.07
N HIS A 245 -2.20 8.72 14.95
CA HIS A 245 -3.13 8.71 13.83
C HIS A 245 -3.48 7.28 13.42
N LEU A 246 -4.56 7.10 12.70
CA LEU A 246 -4.93 5.82 12.13
C LEU A 246 -4.55 5.78 10.65
N PRO A 247 -3.58 4.95 10.24
CA PRO A 247 -3.30 4.71 8.83
C PRO A 247 -4.52 4.08 8.15
N ARG A 248 -4.55 4.07 6.83
CA ARG A 248 -5.55 3.32 6.07
C ARG A 248 -5.29 1.84 6.25
N LEU A 249 -6.34 1.07 6.51
CA LEU A 249 -6.24 -0.36 6.76
C LEU A 249 -7.14 -1.10 5.78
N VAL A 250 -6.57 -1.82 4.83
CA VAL A 250 -7.33 -2.58 3.84
C VAL A 250 -6.91 -4.05 3.84
N LEU A 251 -7.89 -4.94 3.84
CA LEU A 251 -7.66 -6.36 3.58
C LEU A 251 -7.29 -6.53 2.12
N GLU A 252 -6.13 -7.07 1.84
CA GLU A 252 -5.68 -7.39 0.49
C GLU A 252 -5.59 -8.90 0.32
N LEU A 253 -6.61 -9.46 -0.30
CA LEU A 253 -6.80 -10.91 -0.40
C LEU A 253 -6.91 -11.35 -1.87
N ASN A 254 -6.33 -12.50 -2.19
CA ASN A 254 -6.47 -13.11 -3.53
C ASN A 254 -7.93 -13.37 -3.92
N GLU A 255 -8.79 -13.61 -2.93
CA GLU A 255 -10.19 -13.92 -3.11
C GLU A 255 -11.05 -12.99 -2.26
N ALA A 256 -11.75 -12.03 -2.86
CA ALA A 256 -12.63 -11.10 -2.15
C ALA A 256 -13.67 -11.81 -1.28
N ASN A 257 -14.18 -12.98 -1.69
CA ASN A 257 -15.15 -13.79 -0.94
C ASN A 257 -14.62 -14.29 0.43
N LYS A 258 -13.34 -14.13 0.72
CA LYS A 258 -12.71 -14.43 2.02
C LYS A 258 -12.73 -13.26 3.01
N ILE A 259 -13.15 -12.07 2.60
CA ILE A 259 -13.27 -10.90 3.49
C ILE A 259 -14.11 -11.22 4.75
N PRO A 260 -15.29 -11.88 4.65
CA PRO A 260 -16.06 -12.23 5.84
C PRO A 260 -15.31 -13.15 6.81
N GLN A 261 -14.49 -14.07 6.30
CA GLN A 261 -13.64 -14.95 7.12
C GLN A 261 -12.59 -14.14 7.87
N ALA A 262 -11.88 -13.24 7.18
CA ALA A 262 -10.88 -12.36 7.75
C ALA A 262 -11.47 -11.47 8.86
N MET A 263 -12.61 -10.84 8.58
CA MET A 263 -13.30 -9.97 9.51
C MET A 263 -13.81 -10.74 10.74
N ASN A 264 -14.37 -11.93 10.57
CA ASN A 264 -14.81 -12.78 11.68
C ASN A 264 -13.65 -13.16 12.61
N TYR A 265 -12.48 -13.46 12.05
CA TYR A 265 -11.29 -13.77 12.83
C TYR A 265 -10.82 -12.55 13.63
N LEU A 266 -10.61 -11.42 12.98
CA LEU A 266 -10.10 -10.19 13.63
C LEU A 266 -11.10 -9.61 14.64
N SER A 267 -12.40 -9.64 14.35
CA SER A 267 -13.44 -9.19 15.29
C SER A 267 -13.60 -10.16 16.46
N GLY A 268 -13.43 -11.46 16.24
CA GLY A 268 -13.42 -12.46 17.30
C GLY A 268 -12.27 -12.25 18.32
N LEU A 269 -11.18 -11.63 17.87
CA LEU A 269 -10.06 -11.20 18.73
C LEU A 269 -10.28 -9.80 19.35
N GLY A 270 -11.39 -9.11 19.01
CA GLY A 270 -11.63 -7.73 19.46
C GLY A 270 -10.73 -6.68 18.80
N LEU A 271 -10.12 -6.99 17.66
CA LEU A 271 -9.16 -6.13 16.98
C LEU A 271 -9.82 -5.23 15.94
N ALA A 272 -10.80 -5.74 15.21
CA ALA A 272 -11.47 -5.07 14.11
C ALA A 272 -13.01 -5.09 14.24
N LYS A 273 -13.67 -4.17 13.55
CA LYS A 273 -15.12 -4.08 13.41
C LYS A 273 -15.51 -3.81 11.97
#